data_baed7aa11a692be572ebf0df49d822f7
#
_entry.id   baed7aa11a692be572ebf0df49d822f7
#
_cell.length_a   1.000
_cell.length_b   1.000
_cell.length_c   1.000
_cell.angle_alpha   90.00
_cell.angle_beta   90.00
_cell.angle_gamma   90.00
#
_symmetry.space_group_name_H-M   'P 1'
#
loop_
_entity.id
_entity.type
_entity.pdbx_description
1 polymer ?
#
loop_
_entity_poly.entity_id
_entity_poly.type
_entity_poly.pdbx_seq_one_letter_code
_entity_poly.pdbx_strand_id
1 'polypeptide(L)'
;MHEIDIMDIGGFKIGQAEDTKGLTGCTVFLFDKQSPAGVDIRGGGPASRETPLLNPVADAKGIHALVLSGGSAFGLDAAGGVMKYLEERDIGFDVGVTKVPLVVQSCIFDLVIGDKNARPDGKMAYKACENASYDTFLQGNYGAGMGATVGKYMGRERSMKSGIGAYAVQLGELKVGALVTLNALGDIYDIDTDKKIAGALDENGLLFDDETAYFEAAAKIQNMFTGNTTIGTIITNAKLDKTALNKVASMAHNGYGRAIRPVHTMADGDSIYAVSVGSVPADINLVGPMSAYVMAKAIANAARSAKSVDGYKAFCDVNKK
;
A
#
# COMPACT_ATOMS: atom_id res chain seq x y z
N MET A 1 17.25 -18.11 -1.61
CA MET A 1 16.05 -17.28 -1.41
C MET A 1 14.91 -17.92 -2.20
N HIS A 2 13.75 -18.10 -1.59
CA HIS A 2 12.54 -18.62 -2.24
C HIS A 2 11.32 -17.80 -1.83
N GLU A 3 10.28 -17.84 -2.66
CA GLU A 3 9.00 -17.18 -2.40
C GLU A 3 8.24 -17.92 -1.30
N ILE A 4 7.53 -17.15 -0.45
CA ILE A 4 6.63 -17.63 0.61
C ILE A 4 5.33 -16.84 0.58
N ASP A 5 4.29 -17.32 1.23
CA ASP A 5 3.12 -16.47 1.50
C ASP A 5 3.49 -15.35 2.49
N ILE A 6 2.91 -14.15 2.30
CA ILE A 6 3.18 -13.02 3.21
C ILE A 6 2.75 -13.35 4.65
N MET A 7 1.72 -14.18 4.81
CA MET A 7 1.22 -14.60 6.12
C MET A 7 2.20 -15.54 6.83
N ASP A 8 3.10 -16.24 6.11
CA ASP A 8 4.16 -17.08 6.69
C ASP A 8 5.21 -16.30 7.50
N ILE A 9 5.26 -14.97 7.35
CA ILE A 9 6.14 -14.13 8.18
C ILE A 9 5.71 -14.20 9.64
N GLY A 10 4.39 -14.25 9.91
CA GLY A 10 3.79 -14.34 11.24
C GLY A 10 3.88 -13.05 12.06
N GLY A 11 3.31 -13.03 13.24
CA GLY A 11 3.35 -11.90 14.18
C GLY A 11 2.34 -10.79 13.88
N PHE A 12 1.42 -11.00 12.94
CA PHE A 12 0.35 -10.07 12.59
C PHE A 12 -0.83 -10.78 11.93
N LYS A 13 -1.98 -10.11 11.90
CA LYS A 13 -3.15 -10.48 11.11
C LYS A 13 -3.41 -9.42 10.06
N ILE A 14 -4.01 -9.82 8.92
CA ILE A 14 -4.55 -8.88 7.93
C ILE A 14 -6.06 -9.05 7.86
N GLY A 15 -6.78 -7.92 7.88
CA GLY A 15 -8.21 -7.87 7.65
C GLY A 15 -8.57 -6.88 6.55
N GLN A 16 -9.58 -7.21 5.78
CA GLN A 16 -10.04 -6.42 4.64
C GLN A 16 -11.54 -6.21 4.73
N ALA A 17 -11.99 -5.01 4.36
CA ALA A 17 -13.41 -4.68 4.15
C ALA A 17 -13.52 -3.66 3.03
N GLU A 18 -14.53 -3.83 2.17
CA GLU A 18 -14.77 -2.97 1.03
C GLU A 18 -16.26 -2.72 0.78
N ASP A 19 -16.56 -1.59 0.15
CA ASP A 19 -17.81 -1.29 -0.51
C ASP A 19 -17.67 -1.56 -2.03
N THR A 20 -18.20 -2.68 -2.48
CA THR A 20 -18.13 -3.12 -3.89
C THR A 20 -18.98 -2.29 -4.83
N LYS A 21 -19.96 -1.52 -4.32
CA LYS A 21 -20.78 -0.59 -5.10
C LYS A 21 -20.14 0.78 -5.18
N GLY A 22 -19.64 1.26 -4.03
CA GLY A 22 -18.94 2.53 -3.93
C GLY A 22 -17.51 2.47 -4.43
N LEU A 23 -16.94 1.27 -4.68
CA LEU A 23 -15.58 1.00 -5.14
C LEU A 23 -14.49 1.63 -4.27
N THR A 24 -14.59 1.39 -2.97
CA THR A 24 -13.58 1.81 -1.99
C THR A 24 -13.46 0.77 -0.86
N GLY A 25 -12.42 0.85 -0.04
CA GLY A 25 -12.25 -0.09 1.06
C GLY A 25 -11.01 0.19 1.91
N CYS A 26 -10.79 -0.66 2.91
CA CYS A 26 -9.62 -0.58 3.78
C CYS A 26 -9.02 -1.96 4.09
N THR A 27 -7.73 -1.97 4.32
CA THR A 27 -6.93 -3.11 4.76
C THR A 27 -6.25 -2.75 6.06
N VAL A 28 -6.41 -3.58 7.08
CA VAL A 28 -5.88 -3.35 8.43
C VAL A 28 -4.89 -4.43 8.77
N PHE A 29 -3.72 -4.04 9.27
CA PHE A 29 -2.74 -4.92 9.91
C PHE A 29 -2.90 -4.78 11.42
N LEU A 30 -3.14 -5.89 12.11
CA LEU A 30 -3.16 -5.97 13.56
C LEU A 30 -1.91 -6.73 14.01
N PHE A 31 -1.03 -6.08 14.75
CA PHE A 31 0.22 -6.70 15.23
C PHE A 31 -0.02 -7.40 16.56
N ASP A 32 0.56 -8.60 16.76
CA ASP A 32 0.40 -9.41 17.98
C ASP A 32 0.96 -8.73 19.23
N LYS A 33 1.89 -7.80 19.01
CA LYS A 33 2.49 -6.95 20.05
C LYS A 33 2.80 -5.57 19.48
N GLN A 34 3.07 -4.59 20.33
CA GLN A 34 3.59 -3.31 19.89
C GLN A 34 4.86 -3.52 19.07
N SER A 35 4.78 -3.28 17.76
CA SER A 35 5.82 -3.58 16.79
C SER A 35 6.57 -2.32 16.37
N PRO A 36 7.93 -2.31 16.43
CA PRO A 36 8.71 -1.20 15.90
C PRO A 36 8.38 -0.95 14.43
N ALA A 37 8.24 0.33 14.07
CA ALA A 37 7.91 0.73 12.71
C ALA A 37 8.60 2.03 12.30
N GLY A 38 8.82 2.18 10.99
CA GLY A 38 9.32 3.39 10.34
C GLY A 38 8.48 3.74 9.13
N VAL A 39 8.66 4.93 8.58
CA VAL A 39 7.96 5.43 7.39
C VAL A 39 8.88 6.31 6.55
N ASP A 40 8.75 6.22 5.22
CA ASP A 40 9.30 7.21 4.28
C ASP A 40 8.17 7.67 3.35
N ILE A 41 7.98 9.00 3.25
CA ILE A 41 6.92 9.64 2.46
C ILE A 41 7.61 10.47 1.39
N ARG A 42 7.35 10.14 0.11
CA ARG A 42 8.00 10.78 -1.04
C ARG A 42 7.06 11.50 -1.98
N GLY A 43 5.77 11.19 -1.96
CA GLY A 43 4.78 11.92 -2.74
C GLY A 43 4.54 13.33 -2.20
N GLY A 44 4.18 14.29 -3.08
CA GLY A 44 3.92 15.69 -2.73
C GLY A 44 2.59 15.93 -2.01
N GLY A 45 1.63 14.98 -2.08
CA GLY A 45 0.28 15.10 -1.53
C GLY A 45 -0.16 13.92 -0.64
N PRO A 46 0.58 13.57 0.43
CA PRO A 46 0.24 12.43 1.27
C PRO A 46 -1.01 12.70 2.11
N ALA A 47 -1.91 11.70 2.20
CA ALA A 47 -2.97 11.65 3.19
C ALA A 47 -2.57 10.60 4.24
N SER A 48 -2.13 11.05 5.43
CA SER A 48 -1.61 10.16 6.48
C SER A 48 -2.02 10.61 7.88
N ARG A 49 -2.05 9.63 8.82
CA ARG A 49 -2.38 9.85 10.23
C ARG A 49 -1.33 9.23 11.13
N GLU A 50 -0.96 9.95 12.22
CA GLU A 50 -0.04 9.53 13.28
C GLU A 50 1.37 9.13 12.82
N THR A 51 1.79 9.51 11.62
CA THR A 51 3.15 9.25 11.11
C THR A 51 4.26 9.90 11.95
N PRO A 52 4.05 11.03 12.68
CA PRO A 52 5.07 11.57 13.58
C PRO A 52 5.51 10.59 14.69
N LEU A 53 4.66 9.63 15.10
CA LEU A 53 5.04 8.58 16.06
C LEU A 53 6.22 7.73 15.58
N LEU A 54 6.41 7.64 14.26
CA LEU A 54 7.44 6.81 13.62
C LEU A 54 8.78 7.54 13.51
N ASN A 55 8.83 8.84 13.83
CA ASN A 55 10.09 9.57 13.87
C ASN A 55 11.02 8.94 14.93
N PRO A 56 12.32 8.72 14.63
CA PRO A 56 13.28 8.16 15.59
C PRO A 56 13.35 8.89 16.94
N VAL A 57 13.09 10.20 16.96
CA VAL A 57 13.11 11.01 18.21
C VAL A 57 11.80 10.97 18.99
N ALA A 58 10.71 10.40 18.44
CA ALA A 58 9.45 10.22 19.17
C ALA A 58 9.57 9.07 20.17
N ASP A 59 8.92 9.20 21.34
CA ASP A 59 9.03 8.21 22.43
C ASP A 59 8.39 6.85 22.13
N ALA A 60 7.32 6.82 21.34
CA ALA A 60 6.62 5.58 20.98
C ALA A 60 7.59 4.55 20.40
N LYS A 61 7.64 3.34 20.99
CA LYS A 61 8.58 2.27 20.59
C LYS A 61 8.09 1.48 19.37
N GLY A 62 6.81 1.58 19.04
CA GLY A 62 6.18 0.87 17.93
C GLY A 62 4.70 1.19 17.84
N ILE A 63 4.00 0.48 16.98
CA ILE A 63 2.57 0.61 16.69
C ILE A 63 1.82 -0.68 16.99
N HIS A 64 0.50 -0.59 17.18
CA HIS A 64 -0.39 -1.74 17.39
C HIS A 64 -1.11 -2.14 16.10
N ALA A 65 -1.33 -1.17 15.18
CA ALA A 65 -1.95 -1.41 13.88
C ALA A 65 -1.48 -0.43 12.82
N LEU A 66 -1.61 -0.86 11.55
CA LEU A 66 -1.45 -0.02 10.36
C LEU A 66 -2.71 -0.14 9.51
N VAL A 67 -3.20 0.97 8.98
CA VAL A 67 -4.35 1.01 8.07
C VAL A 67 -3.92 1.55 6.71
N LEU A 68 -4.24 0.82 5.66
CA LEU A 68 -4.21 1.31 4.28
C LEU A 68 -5.67 1.44 3.82
N SER A 69 -6.07 2.56 3.23
CA SER A 69 -7.47 2.76 2.85
C SER A 69 -7.63 3.60 1.59
N GLY A 70 -8.82 3.57 1.00
CA GLY A 70 -9.30 4.55 0.05
C GLY A 70 -9.80 5.82 0.73
N GLY A 71 -10.56 6.64 -0.01
CA GLY A 71 -11.28 7.81 0.50
C GLY A 71 -10.47 9.09 0.59
N SER A 72 -9.19 9.12 0.14
CA SER A 72 -8.31 10.29 0.30
C SER A 72 -8.24 10.71 1.79
N ALA A 73 -8.08 11.97 2.09
CA ALA A 73 -8.04 12.48 3.47
C ALA A 73 -9.33 12.18 4.29
N PHE A 74 -10.48 11.99 3.64
CA PHE A 74 -11.70 11.58 4.33
C PHE A 74 -11.59 10.16 4.91
N GLY A 75 -10.88 9.25 4.22
CA GLY A 75 -10.65 7.88 4.67
C GLY A 75 -9.79 7.76 5.93
N LEU A 76 -9.13 8.86 6.38
CA LEU A 76 -8.38 8.89 7.65
C LEU A 76 -9.26 8.66 8.89
N ASP A 77 -10.58 8.74 8.76
CA ASP A 77 -11.55 8.38 9.81
C ASP A 77 -11.51 6.86 10.14
N ALA A 78 -11.10 6.04 9.21
CA ALA A 78 -11.05 4.58 9.36
C ALA A 78 -10.21 4.13 10.58
N ALA A 79 -9.08 4.79 10.87
CA ALA A 79 -8.24 4.44 12.02
C ALA A 79 -8.98 4.55 13.37
N GLY A 80 -10.02 5.41 13.49
CA GLY A 80 -10.84 5.49 14.69
C GLY A 80 -11.56 4.18 15.01
N GLY A 81 -12.01 3.45 14.00
CA GLY A 81 -12.63 2.12 14.16
C GLY A 81 -11.64 1.05 14.62
N VAL A 82 -10.41 1.12 14.13
CA VAL A 82 -9.32 0.21 14.57
C VAL A 82 -8.94 0.50 16.03
N MET A 83 -8.84 1.78 16.39
CA MET A 83 -8.57 2.17 17.78
C MET A 83 -9.65 1.63 18.71
N LYS A 84 -10.93 1.80 18.36
CA LYS A 84 -12.06 1.24 19.12
C LYS A 84 -11.97 -0.28 19.27
N TYR A 85 -11.70 -1.00 18.16
CA TYR A 85 -11.56 -2.46 18.17
C TYR A 85 -10.46 -2.94 19.12
N LEU A 86 -9.31 -2.25 19.14
CA LEU A 86 -8.17 -2.58 20.01
C LEU A 86 -8.42 -2.20 21.47
N GLU A 87 -9.01 -1.03 21.74
CA GLU A 87 -9.35 -0.58 23.09
C GLU A 87 -10.31 -1.56 23.79
N GLU A 88 -11.36 -2.01 23.09
CA GLU A 88 -12.31 -3.02 23.61
C GLU A 88 -11.63 -4.36 23.98
N ARG A 89 -10.39 -4.58 23.53
CA ARG A 89 -9.58 -5.78 23.81
C ARG A 89 -8.39 -5.51 24.72
N ASP A 90 -8.38 -4.33 25.34
CA ASP A 90 -7.33 -3.89 26.25
C ASP A 90 -5.92 -3.87 25.58
N ILE A 91 -5.87 -3.53 24.27
CA ILE A 91 -4.65 -3.44 23.47
C ILE A 91 -4.32 -1.98 23.21
N GLY A 92 -3.16 -1.51 23.67
CA GLY A 92 -2.72 -0.13 23.48
C GLY A 92 -1.52 0.21 24.37
N PHE A 93 -1.07 1.45 24.24
CA PHE A 93 -0.07 2.05 25.13
C PHE A 93 -0.74 2.42 26.46
N ASP A 94 -0.24 1.91 27.57
CA ASP A 94 -0.79 2.13 28.90
C ASP A 94 -0.48 3.56 29.37
N VAL A 95 -1.52 4.35 29.62
CA VAL A 95 -1.44 5.72 30.15
C VAL A 95 -1.97 5.79 31.59
N GLY A 96 -2.16 4.65 32.26
CA GLY A 96 -2.59 4.52 33.66
C GLY A 96 -4.11 4.55 33.85
N VAL A 97 -4.86 5.29 33.05
CA VAL A 97 -6.33 5.40 33.11
C VAL A 97 -7.02 4.57 32.03
N THR A 98 -6.32 4.28 30.94
CA THR A 98 -6.75 3.44 29.82
C THR A 98 -5.55 3.02 29.00
N LYS A 99 -5.76 2.17 27.99
CA LYS A 99 -4.77 1.88 26.94
C LYS A 99 -5.13 2.61 25.66
N VAL A 100 -4.17 3.37 25.10
CA VAL A 100 -4.34 4.12 23.86
C VAL A 100 -3.72 3.32 22.71
N PRO A 101 -4.50 2.77 21.77
CA PRO A 101 -3.96 2.08 20.59
C PRO A 101 -3.17 3.06 19.71
N LEU A 102 -1.93 2.72 19.38
CA LEU A 102 -1.10 3.48 18.45
C LEU A 102 -1.35 2.94 17.03
N VAL A 103 -2.11 3.69 16.23
CA VAL A 103 -2.57 3.29 14.91
C VAL A 103 -2.13 4.33 13.89
N VAL A 104 -1.30 3.91 12.91
CA VAL A 104 -0.88 4.76 11.79
C VAL A 104 -1.69 4.42 10.55
N GLN A 105 -1.87 5.39 9.65
CA GLN A 105 -2.68 5.21 8.45
C GLN A 105 -2.15 6.02 7.27
N SER A 106 -2.33 5.48 6.04
CA SER A 106 -2.28 6.24 4.79
C SER A 106 -3.45 5.87 3.86
N CYS A 107 -3.87 6.84 3.05
CA CYS A 107 -5.00 6.68 2.13
C CYS A 107 -4.59 6.91 0.69
N ILE A 108 -5.15 6.11 -0.23
CA ILE A 108 -5.14 6.41 -1.66
C ILE A 108 -6.28 7.35 -2.02
N PHE A 109 -6.15 8.04 -3.15
CA PHE A 109 -7.23 8.84 -3.72
C PHE A 109 -8.02 8.01 -4.74
N ASP A 110 -9.17 7.50 -4.35
CA ASP A 110 -10.07 6.69 -5.17
C ASP A 110 -11.46 7.34 -5.39
N LEU A 111 -11.63 8.62 -5.00
CA LEU A 111 -12.91 9.34 -5.10
C LEU A 111 -13.44 9.53 -6.52
N VAL A 112 -12.69 9.09 -7.52
CA VAL A 112 -12.99 9.27 -8.96
C VAL A 112 -13.56 8.02 -9.60
N ILE A 113 -13.54 6.90 -8.89
CA ILE A 113 -14.10 5.63 -9.32
C ILE A 113 -15.28 5.28 -8.40
N GLY A 114 -16.37 4.75 -8.96
CA GLY A 114 -17.58 4.44 -8.19
C GLY A 114 -18.27 5.68 -7.62
N ASP A 115 -18.64 5.64 -6.35
CA ASP A 115 -19.33 6.75 -5.66
C ASP A 115 -18.36 7.56 -4.79
N LYS A 116 -18.15 8.82 -5.13
CA LYS A 116 -17.31 9.77 -4.36
C LYS A 116 -17.75 9.97 -2.89
N ASN A 117 -18.98 9.61 -2.55
CA ASN A 117 -19.51 9.70 -1.19
C ASN A 117 -19.28 8.40 -0.39
N ALA A 118 -18.98 7.30 -1.06
CA ALA A 118 -18.54 6.07 -0.40
C ALA A 118 -17.08 6.24 0.03
N ARG A 119 -16.83 6.15 1.34
CA ARG A 119 -15.51 6.38 1.93
C ARG A 119 -15.31 5.43 3.10
N PRO A 120 -14.11 4.86 3.26
CA PRO A 120 -13.79 4.09 4.46
C PRO A 120 -13.98 4.94 5.71
N ASP A 121 -14.72 4.44 6.66
CA ASP A 121 -15.02 5.04 7.95
C ASP A 121 -14.64 4.10 9.11
N GLY A 122 -14.87 4.53 10.34
CA GLY A 122 -14.61 3.72 11.52
C GLY A 122 -15.38 2.39 11.53
N LYS A 123 -16.60 2.33 10.94
CA LYS A 123 -17.40 1.10 10.89
C LYS A 123 -16.78 0.09 9.94
N MET A 124 -16.37 0.55 8.75
CA MET A 124 -15.71 -0.31 7.76
C MET A 124 -14.39 -0.86 8.30
N ALA A 125 -13.57 -0.03 8.94
CA ALA A 125 -12.30 -0.47 9.51
C ALA A 125 -12.46 -1.40 10.73
N TYR A 126 -13.49 -1.18 11.57
CA TYR A 126 -13.84 -2.12 12.63
C TYR A 126 -14.22 -3.49 12.04
N LYS A 127 -15.00 -3.49 10.94
CA LYS A 127 -15.34 -4.73 10.23
C LYS A 127 -14.10 -5.41 9.63
N ALA A 128 -13.16 -4.65 9.08
CA ALA A 128 -11.89 -5.19 8.63
C ALA A 128 -11.12 -5.86 9.78
N CYS A 129 -11.12 -5.27 10.98
CA CYS A 129 -10.51 -5.91 12.16
C CYS A 129 -11.19 -7.23 12.54
N GLU A 130 -12.53 -7.32 12.45
CA GLU A 130 -13.26 -8.57 12.69
C GLU A 130 -12.92 -9.65 11.67
N ASN A 131 -12.66 -9.26 10.42
CA ASN A 131 -12.27 -10.16 9.33
C ASN A 131 -10.78 -10.55 9.39
N ALA A 132 -9.99 -9.99 10.31
CA ALA A 132 -8.54 -10.20 10.34
C ALA A 132 -8.16 -11.65 10.67
N SER A 133 -7.32 -12.24 9.81
CA SER A 133 -6.85 -13.63 9.87
C SER A 133 -5.32 -13.70 9.85
N TYR A 134 -4.77 -14.80 10.37
CA TYR A 134 -3.37 -15.18 10.22
C TYR A 134 -3.09 -15.95 8.92
N ASP A 135 -4.15 -16.44 8.25
CA ASP A 135 -4.00 -17.46 7.20
C ASP A 135 -4.38 -16.96 5.81
N THR A 136 -5.10 -15.81 5.72
CA THR A 136 -5.66 -15.36 4.45
C THR A 136 -5.44 -13.89 4.19
N PHE A 137 -4.99 -13.59 2.97
CA PHE A 137 -4.94 -12.26 2.38
C PHE A 137 -5.41 -12.34 0.92
N LEU A 138 -6.35 -11.48 0.53
CA LEU A 138 -6.88 -11.45 -0.82
C LEU A 138 -6.26 -10.31 -1.63
N GLN A 139 -5.74 -10.62 -2.84
CA GLN A 139 -5.12 -9.66 -3.74
C GLN A 139 -6.09 -9.17 -4.82
N GLY A 140 -5.81 -8.01 -5.40
CA GLY A 140 -6.63 -7.41 -6.45
C GLY A 140 -7.66 -6.42 -5.89
N ASN A 141 -8.95 -6.59 -6.25
CA ASN A 141 -10.04 -5.68 -5.88
C ASN A 141 -10.58 -5.95 -4.47
N TYR A 142 -9.71 -5.96 -3.47
CA TYR A 142 -10.09 -6.20 -2.08
C TYR A 142 -9.54 -5.10 -1.17
N GLY A 143 -10.27 -4.81 -0.08
CA GLY A 143 -9.86 -3.83 0.90
C GLY A 143 -9.47 -2.50 0.27
N ALA A 144 -8.30 -1.96 0.64
CA ALA A 144 -7.78 -0.70 0.10
C ALA A 144 -7.55 -0.72 -1.43
N GLY A 145 -7.44 -1.90 -2.06
CA GLY A 145 -7.25 -2.05 -3.50
C GLY A 145 -8.53 -1.90 -4.33
N MET A 146 -9.71 -1.83 -3.70
CA MET A 146 -11.01 -1.82 -4.39
C MET A 146 -11.12 -0.68 -5.40
N GLY A 147 -10.74 0.55 -5.06
CA GLY A 147 -10.82 1.73 -5.92
C GLY A 147 -9.52 2.11 -6.64
N ALA A 148 -8.48 1.28 -6.59
CA ALA A 148 -7.17 1.60 -7.12
C ALA A 148 -7.11 1.56 -8.66
N THR A 149 -6.41 2.53 -9.28
CA THR A 149 -6.20 2.66 -10.74
C THR A 149 -4.77 3.13 -11.05
N VAL A 150 -4.29 2.89 -12.29
CA VAL A 150 -2.93 3.27 -12.74
C VAL A 150 -2.93 3.86 -14.14
N GLY A 151 -1.84 4.55 -14.53
CA GLY A 151 -1.69 5.10 -15.88
C GLY A 151 -2.60 6.29 -16.17
N LYS A 152 -2.69 7.26 -15.26
CA LYS A 152 -3.71 8.33 -15.28
C LYS A 152 -3.27 9.59 -16.03
N TYR A 153 -2.02 9.67 -16.48
CA TYR A 153 -1.47 10.89 -17.13
C TYR A 153 -2.08 11.20 -18.50
N MET A 154 -2.76 10.22 -19.13
CA MET A 154 -3.51 10.41 -20.38
C MET A 154 -5.02 10.66 -20.16
N GLY A 155 -5.44 10.90 -18.91
CA GLY A 155 -6.86 11.03 -18.53
C GLY A 155 -7.40 9.76 -17.85
N ARG A 156 -8.45 9.95 -17.07
CA ARG A 156 -9.03 8.85 -16.25
C ARG A 156 -9.66 7.76 -17.10
N GLU A 157 -10.30 8.15 -18.18
CA GLU A 157 -10.96 7.26 -19.16
C GLU A 157 -9.98 6.33 -19.87
N ARG A 158 -8.70 6.65 -19.83
CA ARG A 158 -7.60 5.85 -20.40
C ARG A 158 -6.76 5.13 -19.34
N SER A 159 -7.16 5.20 -18.08
CA SER A 159 -6.46 4.51 -16.98
C SER A 159 -6.94 3.06 -16.84
N MET A 160 -6.10 2.23 -16.24
CA MET A 160 -6.43 0.83 -15.95
C MET A 160 -6.81 0.62 -14.49
N LYS A 161 -7.68 -0.38 -14.25
CA LYS A 161 -7.94 -0.92 -12.91
C LYS A 161 -6.69 -1.60 -12.37
N SER A 162 -6.39 -1.30 -11.13
CA SER A 162 -5.35 -1.91 -10.33
C SER A 162 -5.92 -2.45 -9.01
N GLY A 163 -5.09 -2.74 -8.02
CA GLY A 163 -5.56 -3.35 -6.79
C GLY A 163 -4.56 -3.29 -5.65
N ILE A 164 -4.70 -4.24 -4.74
CA ILE A 164 -3.74 -4.52 -3.69
C ILE A 164 -2.97 -5.80 -4.03
N GLY A 165 -1.67 -5.83 -3.75
CA GLY A 165 -0.83 -6.99 -4.01
C GLY A 165 0.23 -7.18 -2.96
N ALA A 166 0.68 -8.43 -2.80
CA ALA A 166 1.75 -8.79 -1.89
C ALA A 166 2.76 -9.72 -2.55
N TYR A 167 3.96 -9.72 -2.01
CA TYR A 167 5.02 -10.67 -2.35
C TYR A 167 5.98 -10.80 -1.17
N ALA A 168 6.38 -12.01 -0.84
CA ALA A 168 7.30 -12.26 0.25
C ALA A 168 8.33 -13.34 -0.09
N VAL A 169 9.50 -13.25 0.54
CA VAL A 169 10.59 -14.19 0.36
C VAL A 169 11.22 -14.57 1.69
N GLN A 170 11.81 -15.77 1.70
CA GLN A 170 12.63 -16.27 2.80
C GLN A 170 14.06 -16.56 2.35
N LEU A 171 15.04 -16.13 3.16
CA LEU A 171 16.46 -16.43 3.02
C LEU A 171 17.02 -16.93 4.37
N GLY A 172 17.27 -18.22 4.49
CA GLY A 172 17.54 -18.85 5.80
C GLY A 172 16.35 -18.64 6.72
N GLU A 173 16.56 -18.05 7.90
CA GLU A 173 15.49 -17.72 8.85
C GLU A 173 14.85 -16.35 8.59
N LEU A 174 15.52 -15.49 7.81
CA LEU A 174 15.03 -14.14 7.50
C LEU A 174 13.88 -14.21 6.50
N LYS A 175 12.77 -13.55 6.85
CA LYS A 175 11.60 -13.35 6.01
C LYS A 175 11.34 -11.87 5.79
N VAL A 176 11.12 -11.48 4.54
CA VAL A 176 10.79 -10.10 4.15
C VAL A 176 9.65 -10.13 3.15
N GLY A 177 8.59 -9.41 3.43
CA GLY A 177 7.42 -9.27 2.57
C GLY A 177 7.04 -7.82 2.35
N ALA A 178 6.38 -7.57 1.23
CA ALA A 178 5.76 -6.30 0.90
C ALA A 178 4.28 -6.50 0.58
N LEU A 179 3.47 -5.52 0.97
CA LEU A 179 2.10 -5.36 0.53
C LEU A 179 1.93 -3.92 0.03
N VAL A 180 1.25 -3.76 -1.10
CA VAL A 180 1.06 -2.45 -1.72
C VAL A 180 -0.36 -2.26 -2.24
N THR A 181 -0.96 -1.11 -1.97
CA THR A 181 -2.15 -0.60 -2.64
C THR A 181 -1.70 0.32 -3.76
N LEU A 182 -1.90 -0.13 -5.00
CA LEU A 182 -1.30 0.46 -6.19
C LEU A 182 -2.27 1.41 -6.89
N ASN A 183 -2.15 2.73 -6.65
CA ASN A 183 -2.99 3.76 -7.26
C ASN A 183 -2.15 4.86 -7.93
N ALA A 184 -1.15 4.48 -8.74
CA ALA A 184 -0.12 5.34 -9.29
C ALA A 184 -0.62 6.24 -10.43
N LEU A 185 0.05 7.39 -10.61
CA LEU A 185 -0.03 8.20 -11.81
C LEU A 185 0.55 7.46 -13.01
N GLY A 186 1.71 6.84 -12.82
CA GLY A 186 2.51 6.22 -13.86
C GLY A 186 2.05 4.83 -14.30
N ASP A 187 2.75 4.33 -15.29
CA ASP A 187 2.63 2.98 -15.82
C ASP A 187 3.41 1.98 -14.97
N ILE A 188 3.01 0.72 -15.05
CA ILE A 188 3.55 -0.37 -14.24
C ILE A 188 4.37 -1.32 -15.11
N TYR A 189 5.59 -1.58 -14.66
CA TYR A 189 6.56 -2.44 -15.32
C TYR A 189 6.88 -3.66 -14.46
N ASP A 190 7.02 -4.79 -15.10
CA ASP A 190 7.51 -6.01 -14.48
C ASP A 190 9.05 -5.98 -14.42
N ILE A 191 9.60 -6.10 -13.21
CA ILE A 191 11.05 -5.98 -12.99
C ILE A 191 11.91 -7.13 -13.57
N ASP A 192 11.29 -8.28 -13.85
CA ASP A 192 12.01 -9.42 -14.41
C ASP A 192 12.14 -9.33 -15.93
N THR A 193 11.18 -8.67 -16.59
CA THR A 193 11.10 -8.60 -18.04
C THR A 193 11.25 -7.20 -18.61
N ASP A 194 11.20 -6.17 -17.74
CA ASP A 194 11.14 -4.74 -18.07
C ASP A 194 9.99 -4.38 -19.04
N LYS A 195 8.94 -5.19 -19.07
CA LYS A 195 7.76 -4.95 -19.91
C LYS A 195 6.69 -4.18 -19.12
N LYS A 196 6.03 -3.24 -19.81
CA LYS A 196 4.82 -2.60 -19.31
C LYS A 196 3.71 -3.66 -19.17
N ILE A 197 3.10 -3.75 -17.99
CA ILE A 197 2.03 -4.71 -17.68
C ILE A 197 0.68 -4.05 -17.41
N ALA A 198 0.68 -2.79 -16.95
CA ALA A 198 -0.53 -1.98 -16.79
C ALA A 198 -0.16 -0.50 -16.93
N GLY A 199 -1.14 0.35 -17.25
CA GLY A 199 -0.87 1.78 -17.40
C GLY A 199 -1.89 2.48 -18.27
N ALA A 200 -1.47 3.58 -18.92
CA ALA A 200 -2.32 4.29 -19.85
C ALA A 200 -2.69 3.43 -21.06
N LEU A 201 -3.95 3.56 -21.51
CA LEU A 201 -4.47 2.88 -22.70
C LEU A 201 -4.51 3.81 -23.91
N ASP A 202 -4.35 3.25 -25.11
CA ASP A 202 -4.61 3.95 -26.36
C ASP A 202 -6.11 4.06 -26.65
N GLU A 203 -6.48 4.64 -27.79
CA GLU A 203 -7.87 4.80 -28.22
C GLU A 203 -8.58 3.47 -28.51
N ASN A 204 -7.83 2.40 -28.76
CA ASN A 204 -8.33 1.03 -28.97
C ASN A 204 -8.45 0.27 -27.66
N GLY A 205 -8.00 0.87 -26.52
CA GLY A 205 -7.99 0.26 -25.21
C GLY A 205 -6.91 -0.81 -25.04
N LEU A 206 -5.78 -0.66 -25.73
CA LEU A 206 -4.55 -1.41 -25.57
C LEU A 206 -3.52 -0.59 -24.79
N LEU A 207 -2.48 -1.24 -24.23
CA LEU A 207 -1.42 -0.50 -23.53
C LEU A 207 -0.76 0.48 -24.50
N PHE A 208 -0.71 1.74 -24.07
CA PHE A 208 -0.05 2.80 -24.84
C PHE A 208 1.47 2.61 -24.73
N ASP A 209 2.11 2.27 -25.86
CA ASP A 209 3.52 1.88 -25.91
C ASP A 209 4.44 3.05 -26.28
N ASP A 210 4.37 4.14 -25.50
CA ASP A 210 5.27 5.28 -25.65
C ASP A 210 5.73 5.75 -24.27
N GLU A 211 6.98 5.51 -23.95
CA GLU A 211 7.58 5.92 -22.66
C GLU A 211 7.72 7.45 -22.54
N THR A 212 7.68 8.20 -23.66
CA THR A 212 7.80 9.66 -23.66
C THR A 212 6.45 10.36 -23.53
N ALA A 213 5.35 9.67 -23.74
CA ALA A 213 3.99 10.23 -23.70
C ALA A 213 3.66 10.97 -22.40
N TYR A 214 4.21 10.50 -21.28
CA TYR A 214 4.08 11.22 -20.02
C TYR A 214 4.66 12.64 -20.08
N PHE A 215 5.85 12.82 -20.66
CA PHE A 215 6.50 14.13 -20.77
C PHE A 215 5.69 15.07 -21.66
N GLU A 216 5.13 14.56 -22.77
CA GLU A 216 4.26 15.34 -23.65
C GLU A 216 2.94 15.74 -22.96
N ALA A 217 2.34 14.80 -22.21
CA ALA A 217 1.14 15.08 -21.41
C ALA A 217 1.44 16.11 -20.32
N ALA A 218 2.53 15.94 -19.57
CA ALA A 218 2.95 16.84 -18.50
C ALA A 218 3.23 18.26 -19.01
N ALA A 219 3.83 18.41 -20.21
CA ALA A 219 4.11 19.70 -20.82
C ALA A 219 2.84 20.51 -21.19
N LYS A 220 1.70 19.82 -21.37
CA LYS A 220 0.42 20.45 -21.77
C LYS A 220 -0.49 20.79 -20.57
N ILE A 221 -0.26 20.20 -19.39
CA ILE A 221 -1.15 20.31 -18.23
C ILE A 221 -0.60 21.33 -17.24
N GLN A 222 -1.35 22.41 -16.97
CA GLN A 222 -0.99 23.43 -15.98
C GLN A 222 -1.23 22.98 -14.52
N ASN A 223 -2.06 21.94 -14.30
CA ASN A 223 -2.33 21.39 -12.97
C ASN A 223 -2.53 19.87 -13.07
N MET A 224 -1.51 19.12 -12.67
CA MET A 224 -1.52 17.64 -12.69
C MET A 224 -2.14 17.01 -11.43
N PHE A 225 -2.85 17.78 -10.60
CA PHE A 225 -3.51 17.18 -9.43
C PHE A 225 -4.63 16.26 -9.88
N THR A 226 -4.29 15.01 -10.09
CA THR A 226 -5.20 13.95 -10.55
C THR A 226 -5.55 12.94 -9.44
N GLY A 227 -5.01 13.14 -8.22
CA GLY A 227 -5.28 12.28 -7.08
C GLY A 227 -4.69 10.88 -7.26
N ASN A 228 -3.37 10.78 -7.14
CA ASN A 228 -2.64 9.52 -7.23
C ASN A 228 -1.98 9.23 -5.90
N THR A 229 -1.71 7.97 -5.62
CA THR A 229 -1.04 7.58 -4.38
C THR A 229 -0.75 6.09 -4.40
N THR A 230 0.50 5.70 -4.21
CA THR A 230 0.85 4.32 -3.95
C THR A 230 1.29 4.20 -2.50
N ILE A 231 0.57 3.41 -1.72
CA ILE A 231 0.88 3.19 -0.31
C ILE A 231 1.25 1.74 -0.06
N GLY A 232 2.35 1.53 0.65
CA GLY A 232 2.86 0.19 0.87
C GLY A 232 3.39 -0.04 2.28
N THR A 233 3.60 -1.30 2.61
CA THR A 233 4.28 -1.71 3.83
C THR A 233 5.27 -2.82 3.54
N ILE A 234 6.42 -2.75 4.20
CA ILE A 234 7.37 -3.84 4.35
C ILE A 234 7.12 -4.46 5.72
N ILE A 235 7.02 -5.79 5.77
CA ILE A 235 6.94 -6.56 7.00
C ILE A 235 8.10 -7.55 7.03
N THR A 236 8.80 -7.62 8.16
CA THR A 236 9.94 -8.53 8.31
C THR A 236 9.99 -9.12 9.72
N ASN A 237 10.47 -10.36 9.82
CA ASN A 237 10.81 -10.97 11.10
C ASN A 237 12.22 -10.57 11.59
N ALA A 238 12.95 -9.73 10.87
CA ALA A 238 14.22 -9.18 11.31
C ALA A 238 14.05 -8.34 12.58
N LYS A 239 15.00 -8.43 13.51
CA LYS A 239 15.06 -7.56 14.70
C LYS A 239 15.67 -6.21 14.33
N LEU A 240 14.81 -5.23 14.05
CA LEU A 240 15.19 -3.87 13.71
C LEU A 240 14.51 -2.86 14.63
N ASP A 241 15.22 -1.78 14.95
CA ASP A 241 14.66 -0.66 15.67
C ASP A 241 13.96 0.35 14.73
N LYS A 242 13.33 1.37 15.30
CA LYS A 242 12.61 2.42 14.58
C LYS A 242 13.53 3.16 13.59
N THR A 243 14.78 3.46 13.96
CA THR A 243 15.74 4.18 13.11
C THR A 243 16.09 3.36 11.87
N ALA A 244 16.41 2.08 12.07
CA ALA A 244 16.70 1.16 10.99
C ALA A 244 15.47 0.98 10.05
N LEU A 245 14.27 0.91 10.62
CA LEU A 245 13.03 0.74 9.85
C LEU A 245 12.67 1.97 9.00
N ASN A 246 12.95 3.19 9.47
CA ASN A 246 12.85 4.38 8.61
C ASN A 246 13.80 4.28 7.41
N LYS A 247 15.03 3.76 7.62
CA LYS A 247 15.97 3.53 6.51
C LYS A 247 15.50 2.42 5.57
N VAL A 248 14.93 1.31 6.09
CA VAL A 248 14.35 0.23 5.28
C VAL A 248 13.18 0.76 4.44
N ALA A 249 12.29 1.56 5.01
CA ALA A 249 11.19 2.21 4.28
C ALA A 249 11.73 3.07 3.11
N SER A 250 12.77 3.86 3.38
CA SER A 250 13.44 4.68 2.36
C SER A 250 14.06 3.83 1.25
N MET A 251 14.72 2.71 1.59
CA MET A 251 15.32 1.81 0.60
C MET A 251 14.25 1.08 -0.23
N ALA A 252 13.11 0.75 0.36
CA ALA A 252 12.00 0.08 -0.31
C ALA A 252 11.39 0.92 -1.44
N HIS A 253 11.48 2.25 -1.40
CA HIS A 253 11.09 3.15 -2.49
C HIS A 253 11.87 2.91 -3.80
N ASN A 254 13.05 2.28 -3.74
CA ASN A 254 13.72 1.83 -4.96
C ASN A 254 12.90 0.76 -5.71
N GLY A 255 12.03 0.02 -5.01
CA GLY A 255 11.07 -0.89 -5.64
C GLY A 255 10.01 -0.14 -6.43
N TYR A 256 9.49 0.99 -5.90
CA TYR A 256 8.60 1.88 -6.64
C TYR A 256 9.28 2.41 -7.89
N GLY A 257 10.49 2.97 -7.77
CA GLY A 257 11.23 3.53 -8.91
C GLY A 257 11.59 2.50 -10.00
N ARG A 258 11.64 1.20 -9.67
CA ARG A 258 11.87 0.12 -10.65
C ARG A 258 10.60 -0.30 -11.39
N ALA A 259 9.45 -0.21 -10.73
CA ALA A 259 8.20 -0.80 -11.22
C ALA A 259 7.14 0.23 -11.65
N ILE A 260 7.30 1.52 -11.30
CA ILE A 260 6.34 2.59 -11.60
C ILE A 260 7.06 3.74 -12.32
N ARG A 261 6.55 4.17 -13.50
CA ARG A 261 7.15 5.24 -14.31
C ARG A 261 6.06 6.17 -14.86
N PRO A 262 6.02 7.49 -14.45
CA PRO A 262 6.77 8.11 -13.37
C PRO A 262 6.22 7.76 -11.98
N VAL A 263 7.00 8.12 -10.93
CA VAL A 263 6.65 7.91 -9.53
C VAL A 263 7.15 9.07 -8.67
N HIS A 264 6.58 9.26 -7.48
CA HIS A 264 6.95 10.29 -6.51
C HIS A 264 6.80 11.73 -7.02
N THR A 265 5.81 11.95 -7.88
CA THR A 265 5.51 13.30 -8.36
C THR A 265 4.79 14.12 -7.29
N MET A 266 4.66 15.43 -7.52
CA MET A 266 3.86 16.31 -6.66
C MET A 266 2.36 15.93 -6.65
N ALA A 267 1.91 15.14 -7.63
CA ALA A 267 0.53 14.66 -7.76
C ALA A 267 0.29 13.32 -7.01
N ASP A 268 1.35 12.70 -6.48
CA ASP A 268 1.29 11.44 -5.74
C ASP A 268 1.30 11.67 -4.23
N GLY A 269 0.74 10.71 -3.46
CA GLY A 269 0.82 10.68 -2.00
C GLY A 269 1.65 9.50 -1.49
N ASP A 270 2.65 9.09 -2.26
CA ASP A 270 3.42 7.86 -2.08
C ASP A 270 4.07 7.76 -0.70
N SER A 271 3.82 6.65 -0.02
CA SER A 271 4.40 6.35 1.28
C SER A 271 4.65 4.85 1.48
N ILE A 272 5.73 4.51 2.18
CA ILE A 272 6.05 3.15 2.57
C ILE A 272 6.29 3.11 4.08
N TYR A 273 5.59 2.20 4.75
CA TYR A 273 5.88 1.81 6.12
C TYR A 273 6.80 0.60 6.13
N ALA A 274 7.64 0.45 7.17
CA ALA A 274 8.39 -0.76 7.43
C ALA A 274 8.17 -1.19 8.88
N VAL A 275 7.83 -2.46 9.10
CA VAL A 275 7.46 -3.00 10.42
C VAL A 275 8.26 -4.24 10.73
N SER A 276 8.84 -4.30 11.93
CA SER A 276 9.55 -5.46 12.47
C SER A 276 8.62 -6.23 13.42
N VAL A 277 8.29 -7.47 13.06
CA VAL A 277 7.40 -8.34 13.85
C VAL A 277 8.13 -9.50 14.53
N GLY A 278 9.43 -9.67 14.27
CA GLY A 278 10.22 -10.81 14.75
C GLY A 278 11.43 -10.44 15.60
N SER A 279 12.38 -11.37 15.64
CA SER A 279 13.61 -11.26 16.44
C SER A 279 14.84 -11.84 15.74
N VAL A 280 14.75 -12.18 14.46
CA VAL A 280 15.85 -12.74 13.67
C VAL A 280 16.93 -11.67 13.49
N PRO A 281 18.19 -11.90 13.92
CA PRO A 281 19.28 -10.97 13.66
C PRO A 281 19.53 -10.83 12.16
N ALA A 282 19.50 -9.61 11.64
CA ALA A 282 19.76 -9.35 10.22
C ALA A 282 20.35 -7.95 10.02
N ASP A 283 21.26 -7.84 9.04
CA ASP A 283 21.84 -6.57 8.66
C ASP A 283 20.88 -5.76 7.80
N ILE A 284 20.78 -4.46 8.04
CA ILE A 284 19.93 -3.53 7.28
C ILE A 284 20.32 -3.50 5.79
N ASN A 285 21.61 -3.71 5.45
CA ASN A 285 22.10 -3.77 4.09
C ASN A 285 21.64 -5.06 3.34
N LEU A 286 21.11 -6.03 4.05
CA LEU A 286 20.41 -7.18 3.47
C LEU A 286 18.91 -6.93 3.40
N VAL A 287 18.30 -6.48 4.51
CA VAL A 287 16.84 -6.28 4.59
C VAL A 287 16.37 -5.18 3.62
N GLY A 288 17.11 -4.07 3.51
CA GLY A 288 16.74 -2.96 2.64
C GLY A 288 16.65 -3.31 1.14
N PRO A 289 17.70 -3.90 0.52
CA PRO A 289 17.62 -4.37 -0.87
C PRO A 289 16.57 -5.46 -1.10
N MET A 290 16.38 -6.40 -0.16
CA MET A 290 15.29 -7.37 -0.22
C MET A 290 13.93 -6.67 -0.21
N SER A 291 13.76 -5.63 0.62
CA SER A 291 12.53 -4.83 0.69
C SER A 291 12.20 -4.14 -0.63
N ALA A 292 13.21 -3.58 -1.31
CA ALA A 292 13.03 -3.00 -2.65
C ALA A 292 12.63 -4.05 -3.69
N TYR A 293 13.20 -5.26 -3.63
CA TYR A 293 12.88 -6.36 -4.53
C TYR A 293 11.44 -6.85 -4.32
N VAL A 294 11.06 -7.20 -3.07
CA VAL A 294 9.71 -7.71 -2.79
C VAL A 294 8.63 -6.65 -3.06
N MET A 295 8.95 -5.36 -2.84
CA MET A 295 8.04 -4.26 -3.16
C MET A 295 7.75 -4.17 -4.66
N ALA A 296 8.76 -4.24 -5.51
CA ALA A 296 8.57 -4.21 -6.96
C ALA A 296 7.77 -5.43 -7.46
N LYS A 297 7.96 -6.60 -6.87
CA LYS A 297 7.15 -7.82 -7.17
C LYS A 297 5.70 -7.67 -6.70
N ALA A 298 5.48 -7.11 -5.50
CA ALA A 298 4.14 -6.85 -4.98
C ALA A 298 3.35 -5.88 -5.86
N ILE A 299 4.01 -4.86 -6.44
CA ILE A 299 3.42 -3.93 -7.42
C ILE A 299 2.94 -4.69 -8.66
N ALA A 300 3.75 -5.57 -9.22
CA ALA A 300 3.34 -6.39 -10.36
C ALA A 300 2.15 -7.30 -10.02
N ASN A 301 2.14 -7.89 -8.83
CA ASN A 301 1.03 -8.72 -8.35
C ASN A 301 -0.24 -7.90 -8.15
N ALA A 302 -0.17 -6.66 -7.63
CA ALA A 302 -1.31 -5.77 -7.49
C ALA A 302 -1.99 -5.46 -8.84
N ALA A 303 -1.19 -5.22 -9.88
CA ALA A 303 -1.69 -5.00 -11.23
C ALA A 303 -2.31 -6.28 -11.84
N ARG A 304 -1.62 -7.43 -11.71
CA ARG A 304 -2.05 -8.70 -12.32
C ARG A 304 -3.28 -9.32 -11.67
N SER A 305 -3.46 -9.13 -10.36
CA SER A 305 -4.57 -9.69 -9.59
C SER A 305 -5.87 -8.88 -9.71
N ALA A 306 -5.80 -7.66 -10.25
CA ALA A 306 -6.98 -6.81 -10.42
C ALA A 306 -7.94 -7.37 -11.46
N LYS A 307 -9.24 -7.12 -11.25
CA LYS A 307 -10.33 -7.44 -12.18
C LYS A 307 -10.98 -6.15 -12.68
N SER A 308 -11.44 -6.14 -13.92
CA SER A 308 -12.11 -4.99 -14.53
C SER A 308 -13.40 -4.63 -13.78
N VAL A 309 -13.67 -3.33 -13.63
CA VAL A 309 -14.89 -2.79 -13.02
C VAL A 309 -15.28 -1.47 -13.69
N ASP A 310 -16.56 -1.18 -13.82
CA ASP A 310 -17.10 0.13 -14.23
C ASP A 310 -16.40 0.79 -15.44
N GLY A 311 -16.12 0.00 -16.48
CA GLY A 311 -15.44 0.49 -17.68
C GLY A 311 -13.91 0.59 -17.56
N TYR A 312 -13.33 0.39 -16.39
CA TYR A 312 -11.88 0.28 -16.21
C TYR A 312 -11.41 -1.13 -16.51
N LYS A 313 -10.62 -1.29 -17.57
CA LYS A 313 -9.99 -2.57 -17.93
C LYS A 313 -8.88 -2.91 -16.92
N ALA A 314 -8.73 -4.19 -16.60
CA ALA A 314 -7.61 -4.72 -15.81
C ALA A 314 -6.62 -5.48 -16.69
N PHE A 315 -5.50 -5.92 -16.10
CA PHE A 315 -4.45 -6.68 -16.77
C PHE A 315 -4.99 -7.87 -17.58
N CYS A 316 -5.93 -8.62 -17.01
CA CYS A 316 -6.52 -9.81 -17.65
C CYS A 316 -7.28 -9.52 -18.95
N ASP A 317 -7.76 -8.28 -19.16
CA ASP A 317 -8.52 -7.90 -20.36
C ASP A 317 -7.67 -7.21 -21.41
N VAL A 318 -6.53 -6.64 -21.04
CA VAL A 318 -5.62 -5.94 -21.95
C VAL A 318 -4.53 -6.88 -22.50
N ASN A 319 -4.11 -7.87 -21.70
CA ASN A 319 -3.05 -8.83 -22.05
C ASN A 319 -3.59 -10.20 -22.48
N LYS A 320 -4.79 -10.27 -23.05
CA LYS A 320 -5.28 -11.50 -23.70
C LYS A 320 -4.42 -11.80 -24.93
N LYS A 321 -3.56 -12.81 -24.84
CA LYS A 321 -2.94 -13.47 -25.98
C LYS A 321 -3.81 -14.63 -26.41
#